data_ae9df2f6648cb3316fbcd8286353a815
#
_entry.id   ae9df2f6648cb3316fbcd8286353a815
#
_cell.length_a   1.000
_cell.length_b   1.000
_cell.length_c   1.000
_cell.angle_alpha   90.00
_cell.angle_beta   90.00
_cell.angle_gamma   90.00
#
_symmetry.space_group_name_H-M   'P 1'
#
loop_
_entity.id
_entity.type
_entity.pdbx_description
1 polymer ?
#
loop_
_entity_poly.entity_id
_entity_poly.type
_entity_poly.pdbx_seq_one_letter_code
_entity_poly.pdbx_strand_id
1 'polypeptide(L)'
;MNILQFEDNTEKYMAIRSALEHIGTFDITWVQSVEEGMRCMEDSKTKFDVILTDIQFPIHETGSPDWSAGELVIREVQRRMLQIPVITISSAWMRVENAYACIWYVDSRNWEEELKQAMKQIARATYQYL
;
A
#
# COMPACT_ATOMS: atom_id res chain seq x y z
N MET A 1 2.93 -11.34 -7.76
CA MET A 1 2.04 -10.77 -6.73
C MET A 1 1.30 -9.56 -7.28
N ASN A 2 0.04 -9.43 -6.89
CA ASN A 2 -0.80 -8.30 -7.26
C ASN A 2 -0.80 -7.28 -6.13
N ILE A 3 -0.46 -6.04 -6.45
CA ILE A 3 -0.37 -4.95 -5.47
C ILE A 3 -1.41 -3.89 -5.82
N LEU A 4 -2.18 -3.45 -4.83
CA LEU A 4 -3.01 -2.26 -4.92
C LEU A 4 -2.28 -1.13 -4.20
N GLN A 5 -1.96 -0.06 -4.91
CA GLN A 5 -1.19 1.06 -4.36
C GLN A 5 -2.02 2.33 -4.35
N PHE A 6 -2.19 2.89 -3.14
CA PHE A 6 -2.85 4.18 -2.91
C PHE A 6 -1.79 5.26 -2.78
N GLU A 7 -1.69 6.13 -3.76
CA GLU A 7 -0.69 7.20 -3.79
C GLU A 7 -1.15 8.32 -4.73
N ASP A 8 -1.18 9.54 -4.26
CA ASP A 8 -1.57 10.69 -5.08
C ASP A 8 -0.37 11.47 -5.66
N ASN A 9 0.84 11.20 -5.19
CA ASN A 9 2.05 11.83 -5.67
C ASN A 9 2.74 10.96 -6.72
N THR A 10 2.84 11.47 -7.94
CA THR A 10 3.39 10.71 -9.07
C THR A 10 4.86 10.35 -8.89
N GLU A 11 5.67 11.28 -8.37
CA GLU A 11 7.11 11.03 -8.16
C GLU A 11 7.34 9.90 -7.14
N LYS A 12 6.60 9.95 -6.03
CA LYS A 12 6.67 8.91 -5.00
C LYS A 12 6.19 7.56 -5.52
N TYR A 13 5.09 7.55 -6.29
CA TYR A 13 4.62 6.35 -6.96
C TYR A 13 5.71 5.74 -7.84
N MET A 14 6.37 6.56 -8.67
CA MET A 14 7.42 6.08 -9.57
C MET A 14 8.64 5.55 -8.80
N ALA A 15 9.02 6.20 -7.70
CA ALA A 15 10.12 5.74 -6.86
C ALA A 15 9.83 4.38 -6.21
N ILE A 16 8.62 4.21 -5.71
CA ILE A 16 8.19 2.94 -5.09
C ILE A 16 8.12 1.84 -6.15
N ARG A 17 7.56 2.14 -7.31
CA ARG A 17 7.51 1.19 -8.43
C ARG A 17 8.90 0.74 -8.84
N SER A 18 9.84 1.67 -8.96
CA SER A 18 11.22 1.36 -9.31
C SER A 18 11.87 0.44 -8.26
N ALA A 19 11.64 0.71 -6.98
CA ALA A 19 12.14 -0.14 -5.90
C ALA A 19 11.54 -1.55 -5.99
N LEU A 20 10.25 -1.67 -6.27
CA LEU A 20 9.59 -2.97 -6.43
C LEU A 20 10.14 -3.75 -7.62
N GLU A 21 10.43 -3.09 -8.74
CA GLU A 21 11.01 -3.73 -9.92
C GLU A 21 12.37 -4.37 -9.64
N HIS A 22 13.12 -3.83 -8.68
CA HIS A 22 14.40 -4.40 -8.24
C HIS A 22 14.25 -5.61 -7.30
N ILE A 23 13.05 -5.80 -6.76
CA ILE A 23 12.76 -6.93 -5.84
C ILE A 23 12.22 -8.14 -6.61
N GLY A 24 11.38 -7.90 -7.60
CA GLY A 24 10.72 -8.98 -8.34
C GLY A 24 9.74 -8.45 -9.38
N THR A 25 8.88 -9.33 -9.86
CA THR A 25 7.84 -8.99 -10.84
C THR A 25 6.51 -8.85 -10.11
N PHE A 26 5.89 -7.67 -10.22
CA PHE A 26 4.62 -7.35 -9.58
C PHE A 26 3.66 -6.72 -10.57
N ASP A 27 2.37 -7.04 -10.43
CA ASP A 27 1.29 -6.36 -11.13
C ASP A 27 0.74 -5.29 -10.20
N ILE A 28 0.99 -4.03 -10.51
CA ILE A 28 0.62 -2.90 -9.66
C ILE A 28 -0.61 -2.21 -10.25
N THR A 29 -1.66 -2.11 -9.44
CA THR A 29 -2.81 -1.27 -9.73
C THR A 29 -2.66 0.00 -8.89
N TRP A 30 -2.50 1.14 -9.57
CA TRP A 30 -2.29 2.43 -8.93
C TRP A 30 -3.59 3.21 -8.87
N VAL A 31 -3.95 3.64 -7.67
CA VAL A 31 -5.12 4.48 -7.41
C VAL A 31 -4.72 5.72 -6.60
N GLN A 32 -5.47 6.79 -6.73
CA GLN A 32 -5.13 8.08 -6.12
C GLN A 32 -6.13 8.51 -5.03
N SER A 33 -7.13 7.71 -4.75
CA SER A 33 -8.10 7.98 -3.69
C SER A 33 -8.56 6.68 -3.04
N VAL A 34 -9.07 6.78 -1.82
CA VAL A 34 -9.69 5.63 -1.13
C VAL A 34 -10.85 5.09 -1.96
N GLU A 35 -11.71 6.00 -2.44
CA GLU A 35 -12.90 5.65 -3.24
C GLU A 35 -12.55 4.81 -4.47
N GLU A 36 -11.53 5.24 -5.23
CA GLU A 36 -11.08 4.52 -6.42
C GLU A 36 -10.55 3.13 -6.06
N GLY A 37 -9.76 3.02 -5.01
CA GLY A 37 -9.21 1.74 -4.55
C GLY A 37 -10.28 0.78 -4.06
N MET A 38 -11.30 1.28 -3.36
CA MET A 38 -12.41 0.46 -2.90
C MET A 38 -13.20 -0.10 -4.09
N ARG A 39 -13.40 0.70 -5.14
CA ARG A 39 -14.01 0.22 -6.37
C ARG A 39 -13.20 -0.89 -7.02
N CYS A 40 -11.88 -0.74 -7.06
CA CYS A 40 -10.99 -1.79 -7.59
C CYS A 40 -11.14 -3.09 -6.84
N MET A 41 -11.23 -3.03 -5.51
CA MET A 41 -11.42 -4.22 -4.69
C MET A 41 -12.79 -4.88 -4.88
N GLU A 42 -13.82 -4.08 -5.13
CA GLU A 42 -15.19 -4.58 -5.34
C GLU A 42 -15.38 -5.18 -6.73
N ASP A 43 -14.88 -4.51 -7.76
CA ASP A 43 -15.14 -4.86 -9.15
C ASP A 43 -14.12 -5.83 -9.73
N SER A 44 -12.95 -5.93 -9.11
CA SER A 44 -11.85 -6.71 -9.66
C SER A 44 -12.03 -8.20 -9.44
N LYS A 45 -11.79 -8.98 -10.47
CA LYS A 45 -11.60 -10.42 -10.38
C LYS A 45 -10.19 -10.76 -9.85
N THR A 46 -9.34 -9.76 -9.80
CA THR A 46 -7.98 -9.88 -9.29
C THR A 46 -7.99 -9.85 -7.77
N LYS A 47 -7.35 -10.82 -7.17
CA LYS A 47 -7.10 -10.80 -5.74
C LYS A 47 -5.79 -10.07 -5.48
N PHE A 48 -5.83 -9.03 -4.67
CA PHE A 48 -4.62 -8.33 -4.26
C PHE A 48 -3.92 -9.07 -3.14
N ASP A 49 -2.62 -9.23 -3.26
CA ASP A 49 -1.79 -9.92 -2.28
C ASP A 49 -1.26 -8.96 -1.22
N VAL A 50 -1.09 -7.70 -1.57
CA VAL A 50 -0.55 -6.65 -0.72
C VAL A 50 -1.20 -5.32 -1.08
N ILE A 51 -1.41 -4.47 -0.09
CA ILE A 51 -1.81 -3.08 -0.27
C ILE A 51 -0.66 -2.21 0.22
N LEU A 52 -0.22 -1.27 -0.63
CA LEU A 52 0.70 -0.20 -0.25
C LEU A 52 -0.11 1.09 -0.20
N THR A 53 0.00 1.85 0.87
CA THR A 53 -0.78 3.08 0.99
C THR A 53 0.03 4.20 1.63
N ASP A 54 -0.16 5.43 1.12
CA ASP A 54 0.21 6.62 1.86
C ASP A 54 -0.76 6.79 3.03
N ILE A 55 -0.45 7.69 3.94
CA ILE A 55 -1.31 8.02 5.09
C ILE A 55 -2.22 9.19 4.73
N GLN A 56 -1.68 10.22 4.06
CA GLN A 56 -2.42 11.42 3.67
C GLN A 56 -2.59 11.47 2.16
N PHE A 57 -3.82 11.29 1.70
CA PHE A 57 -4.20 11.41 0.29
C PHE A 57 -5.72 11.54 0.21
N PRO A 58 -6.30 11.82 -0.96
CA PRO A 58 -7.75 12.02 -1.05
C PRO A 58 -8.58 10.78 -0.71
N ILE A 59 -9.65 10.98 0.06
CA ILE A 59 -10.65 9.95 0.30
C ILE A 59 -11.53 9.82 -0.95
N HIS A 60 -11.99 10.95 -1.49
CA HIS A 60 -12.82 11.01 -2.69
C HIS A 60 -12.00 11.48 -3.89
N GLU A 61 -12.37 11.04 -5.08
CA GLU A 61 -11.64 11.34 -6.32
C GLU A 61 -11.44 12.84 -6.58
N THR A 62 -12.38 13.67 -6.14
CA THR A 62 -12.33 15.11 -6.32
C THR A 62 -11.96 15.86 -5.04
N GLY A 63 -11.57 15.15 -4.01
CA GLY A 63 -11.29 15.71 -2.70
C GLY A 63 -9.85 16.18 -2.52
N SER A 64 -9.64 16.92 -1.42
CA SER A 64 -8.30 17.26 -0.94
C SER A 64 -7.70 16.11 -0.14
N PRO A 65 -6.37 16.06 0.02
CA PRO A 65 -5.74 15.07 0.88
C PRO A 65 -6.28 15.12 2.31
N ASP A 66 -6.48 13.95 2.89
CA ASP A 66 -7.03 13.77 4.23
C ASP A 66 -6.07 12.90 5.06
N TRP A 67 -5.76 13.31 6.28
CA TRP A 67 -4.85 12.60 7.18
C TRP A 67 -5.36 11.22 7.62
N SER A 68 -6.65 10.98 7.51
CA SER A 68 -7.27 9.71 7.89
C SER A 68 -7.37 8.69 6.76
N ALA A 69 -6.93 9.04 5.55
CA ALA A 69 -7.12 8.19 4.37
C ALA A 69 -6.45 6.83 4.51
N GLY A 70 -5.19 6.78 4.93
CA GLY A 70 -4.48 5.51 5.13
C GLY A 70 -5.12 4.62 6.20
N GLU A 71 -5.55 5.23 7.31
CA GLU A 71 -6.32 4.53 8.35
C GLU A 71 -7.61 3.96 7.81
N LEU A 72 -8.31 4.73 6.99
CA LEU A 72 -9.57 4.29 6.39
C LEU A 72 -9.39 3.08 5.47
N VAL A 73 -8.29 3.05 4.71
CA VAL A 73 -7.95 1.87 3.89
C VAL A 73 -7.84 0.62 4.76
N ILE A 74 -7.12 0.71 5.87
CA ILE A 74 -6.95 -0.42 6.80
C ILE A 74 -8.27 -0.83 7.42
N ARG A 75 -9.08 0.12 7.86
CA ARG A 75 -10.41 -0.16 8.41
C ARG A 75 -11.32 -0.88 7.42
N GLU A 76 -11.30 -0.44 6.16
CA GLU A 76 -12.13 -1.05 5.12
C GLU A 76 -11.68 -2.49 4.81
N VAL A 77 -10.38 -2.74 4.81
CA VAL A 77 -9.84 -4.09 4.64
C VAL A 77 -10.32 -4.99 5.78
N GLN A 78 -10.26 -4.51 7.01
CA GLN A 78 -10.73 -5.25 8.19
C GLN A 78 -12.24 -5.45 8.18
N ARG A 79 -12.99 -4.41 7.87
CA ARG A 79 -14.46 -4.48 7.82
C ARG A 79 -14.95 -5.51 6.80
N ARG A 80 -14.24 -5.63 5.69
CA ARG A 80 -14.53 -6.59 4.62
C ARG A 80 -13.97 -7.98 4.91
N MET A 81 -13.31 -8.16 6.04
CA MET A 81 -12.68 -9.43 6.46
C MET A 81 -11.67 -9.95 5.45
N LEU A 82 -10.99 -9.04 4.76
CA LEU A 82 -9.93 -9.39 3.82
C LEU A 82 -8.62 -9.59 4.59
N GLN A 83 -7.93 -10.68 4.31
CA GLN A 83 -6.64 -10.98 4.95
C GLN A 83 -5.50 -10.49 4.04
N ILE A 84 -5.51 -9.21 3.72
CA ILE A 84 -4.51 -8.59 2.87
C ILE A 84 -3.61 -7.72 3.74
N PRO A 85 -2.30 -7.98 3.81
CA PRO A 85 -1.39 -7.11 4.56
C PRO A 85 -1.33 -5.72 3.93
N VAL A 86 -1.38 -4.69 4.78
CA VAL A 86 -1.31 -3.29 4.37
C VAL A 86 -0.02 -2.68 4.89
N ILE A 87 0.79 -2.17 3.98
CA ILE A 87 2.04 -1.46 4.30
C ILE A 87 1.79 0.03 4.09
N THR A 88 2.05 0.85 5.10
CA THR A 88 2.03 2.31 4.93
C THR A 88 3.41 2.81 4.55
N ILE A 89 3.47 3.69 3.57
CA ILE A 89 4.70 4.37 3.14
C ILE A 89 4.40 5.86 3.08
N SER A 90 4.95 6.62 4.02
CA SER A 90 4.63 8.03 4.16
C SER A 90 5.84 8.86 4.56
N SER A 91 5.88 10.11 4.11
CA SER A 91 6.88 11.08 4.56
C SER A 91 6.61 11.56 5.99
N ALA A 92 5.40 11.36 6.49
CA ALA A 92 5.07 11.63 7.88
C ALA A 92 5.46 10.45 8.76
N TRP A 93 6.10 10.71 9.91
CA TRP A 93 6.42 9.66 10.88
C TRP A 93 5.17 9.38 11.71
N MET A 94 4.43 8.37 11.27
CA MET A 94 3.23 7.92 11.98
C MET A 94 3.15 6.40 11.99
N ARG A 95 2.77 5.85 13.13
CA ARG A 95 2.37 4.45 13.22
C ARG A 95 0.88 4.38 13.01
N VAL A 96 0.47 3.53 12.09
CA VAL A 96 -0.94 3.26 11.84
C VAL A 96 -1.26 1.89 12.42
N GLU A 97 -2.24 1.84 13.31
CA GLU A 97 -2.66 0.60 13.96
C GLU A 97 -3.14 -0.41 12.92
N ASN A 98 -2.77 -1.67 13.14
CA ASN A 98 -3.09 -2.80 12.27
C ASN A 98 -2.41 -2.78 10.88
N ALA A 99 -1.49 -1.85 10.62
CA ALA A 99 -0.64 -1.95 9.45
C ALA A 99 0.35 -3.11 9.63
N TYR A 100 0.63 -3.82 8.56
CA TYR A 100 1.66 -4.86 8.55
C TYR A 100 3.04 -4.28 8.80
N ALA A 101 3.32 -3.14 8.18
CA ALA A 101 4.54 -2.38 8.37
C ALA A 101 4.27 -0.90 8.11
N CYS A 102 4.98 -0.03 8.82
CA CYS A 102 4.92 1.42 8.61
C CYS A 102 6.30 1.89 8.18
N ILE A 103 6.44 2.30 6.94
CA ILE A 103 7.72 2.72 6.36
C ILE A 103 7.75 4.24 6.27
N TRP A 104 8.82 4.83 6.80
CA TRP A 104 9.02 6.26 6.73
C TRP A 104 9.77 6.61 5.44
N TYR A 105 9.08 7.27 4.51
CA TYR A 105 9.61 7.65 3.21
C TYR A 105 10.37 8.97 3.31
N VAL A 106 11.64 8.89 3.68
CA VAL A 106 12.57 10.03 3.79
C VAL A 106 13.95 9.61 3.32
N ASP A 107 14.71 10.56 2.76
CA ASP A 107 16.04 10.29 2.19
C ASP A 107 17.06 9.81 3.23
N SER A 108 16.89 10.19 4.49
CA SER A 108 17.78 9.80 5.58
C SER A 108 17.62 8.34 6.03
N ARG A 109 16.60 7.64 5.53
CA ARG A 109 16.34 6.24 5.85
C ARG A 109 16.40 5.39 4.60
N ASN A 110 16.80 4.12 4.77
CA ASN A 110 16.79 3.16 3.67
C ASN A 110 15.40 2.52 3.55
N TRP A 111 14.42 3.33 3.11
CA TRP A 111 13.04 2.88 2.96
C TRP A 111 12.91 1.76 1.92
N GLU A 112 13.76 1.76 0.91
CA GLU A 112 13.77 0.74 -0.14
C GLU A 112 14.10 -0.65 0.43
N GLU A 113 15.08 -0.70 1.34
CA GLU A 113 15.43 -1.96 2.01
C GLU A 113 14.33 -2.40 2.98
N GLU A 114 13.70 -1.45 3.69
CA GLU A 114 12.56 -1.75 4.57
C GLU A 114 11.40 -2.34 3.76
N LEU A 115 11.10 -1.76 2.59
CA LEU A 115 10.08 -2.27 1.68
C LEU A 115 10.42 -3.67 1.19
N LYS A 116 11.66 -3.87 0.77
CA LYS A 116 12.14 -5.17 0.30
C LYS A 116 11.96 -6.25 1.37
N GLN A 117 12.34 -5.97 2.61
CA GLN A 117 12.22 -6.92 3.71
C GLN A 117 10.76 -7.26 4.01
N ALA A 118 9.89 -6.25 4.03
CA ALA A 118 8.45 -6.47 4.25
C ALA A 118 7.84 -7.33 3.13
N MET A 119 8.18 -7.05 1.88
CA MET A 119 7.68 -7.82 0.73
C MET A 119 8.17 -9.27 0.76
N LYS A 120 9.42 -9.50 1.13
CA LYS A 120 9.98 -10.85 1.28
C LYS A 120 9.28 -11.64 2.37
N GLN A 121 8.99 -11.01 3.50
CA GLN A 121 8.26 -11.67 4.60
C GLN A 121 6.86 -12.07 4.17
N ILE A 122 6.15 -11.19 3.46
CA ILE A 122 4.81 -11.47 2.94
C ILE A 122 4.85 -12.62 1.94
N ALA A 123 5.82 -12.61 1.02
CA ALA A 123 5.98 -13.68 0.04
C ALA A 123 6.24 -15.04 0.70
N ARG A 124 7.09 -15.08 1.72
CA ARG A 124 7.36 -16.31 2.48
C ARG A 124 6.11 -16.84 3.15
N ALA A 125 5.34 -15.97 3.81
CA ALA A 125 4.11 -16.37 4.48
C ALA A 125 3.08 -16.91 3.48
N THR A 126 2.99 -16.30 2.29
CA THR A 126 2.08 -16.73 1.23
C THR A 126 2.46 -18.11 0.68
N TYR A 127 3.74 -18.34 0.42
CA TYR A 127 4.21 -19.60 -0.19
C TYR A 127 4.42 -20.73 0.80
N GLN A 128 4.46 -20.45 2.09
CA GLN A 128 4.64 -21.49 3.12
C GLN A 128 3.46 -22.46 3.21
N TYR A 129 2.29 -22.07 2.75
CA TYR A 129 1.07 -22.85 2.81
C TYR A 129 0.68 -23.49 1.48
N LEU A 130 1.55 -23.38 0.51
CA LEU A 130 1.41 -24.05 -0.77
C LEU A 130 2.22 -25.34 -0.79
#